data_0518498a041335ba6e446960283db7e2
#
_entry.id   0518498a041335ba6e446960283db7e2
#
_cell.length_a   1.000
_cell.length_b   1.000
_cell.length_c   1.000
_cell.angle_alpha   90.00
_cell.angle_beta   90.00
_cell.angle_gamma   90.00
#
_symmetry.space_group_name_H-M   'P 1'
#
loop_
_entity.id
_entity.type
_entity.pdbx_description
1 polymer ?
#
loop_
_entity_poly.entity_id
_entity_poly.type
_entity_poly.pdbx_seq_one_letter_code
_entity_poly.pdbx_strand_id
1 'polypeptide(L)'
;MYYVGMKKVKIIMMIIPLVLLFIASAVYVYFANAEAMRDVKMDCTSKIDVHPDIIEKSLAHVQTDMELGEPYKVYPIETSPDSQQVFRSTLIEYPFNSSPRADSLDNVSLRGIILYVHGYNDYFFQKELAEKADSAGFAFFAIDLHYNGRSYVSDEPRGDMRNVKEYYAELDVAIELSKKIAVDDYEEAEHIPYVIIGHSLGGLISSLYMNDRSNESFTALVLNSPFLDMNLNWFMRKIALPALSDIALFIPDFSVGPAGDPNYTHALLKSGKGEWEYNENVKSSLRPTQYLGWLRAVMKAQSRVHSKLDIKAPVLVLHSDCSTKSEEWNDDYLRCDGVLNVEQIEEWAPNLGEQVKTQTIAGGLHDLYLSRKEVRDNAYRETFDFIDALVKEE
;
A
#
# COMPACT_ATOMS: atom_id res chain seq x y z
N MET A 1 40.12 -23.57 52.86
CA MET A 1 40.05 -22.33 52.04
C MET A 1 39.52 -22.56 50.63
N TYR A 2 39.72 -23.69 49.96
CA TYR A 2 39.23 -23.99 48.59
C TYR A 2 37.72 -24.12 48.45
N TYR A 3 36.98 -24.56 49.45
CA TYR A 3 35.55 -24.85 49.37
C TYR A 3 34.66 -23.56 49.38
N VAL A 4 35.16 -22.49 49.98
CA VAL A 4 34.45 -21.17 50.04
C VAL A 4 34.58 -20.43 48.72
N GLY A 5 35.70 -20.60 48.00
CA GLY A 5 35.92 -19.98 46.68
C GLY A 5 35.02 -20.59 45.61
N MET A 6 34.81 -21.90 45.60
CA MET A 6 33.95 -22.58 44.63
C MET A 6 32.45 -22.21 44.75
N LYS A 7 31.97 -21.99 45.98
CA LYS A 7 30.56 -21.50 46.17
C LYS A 7 30.36 -20.08 45.66
N LYS A 8 31.34 -19.18 45.88
CA LYS A 8 31.27 -17.79 45.36
C LYS A 8 31.31 -17.76 43.84
N VAL A 9 32.14 -18.57 43.19
CA VAL A 9 32.21 -18.64 41.72
C VAL A 9 30.91 -19.18 41.12
N LYS A 10 30.28 -20.21 41.69
CA LYS A 10 28.99 -20.74 41.28
C LYS A 10 27.85 -19.70 41.41
N ILE A 11 27.86 -18.95 42.50
CA ILE A 11 26.86 -17.85 42.68
C ILE A 11 27.05 -16.75 41.66
N ILE A 12 28.29 -16.35 41.39
CA ILE A 12 28.59 -15.32 40.36
C ILE A 12 28.17 -15.82 38.95
N MET A 13 28.47 -17.09 38.62
CA MET A 13 28.05 -17.69 37.34
C MET A 13 26.51 -17.81 37.17
N MET A 14 25.74 -17.84 38.26
CA MET A 14 24.27 -17.80 38.21
C MET A 14 23.70 -16.37 38.19
N ILE A 15 24.37 -15.43 38.83
CA ILE A 15 23.90 -14.03 38.91
C ILE A 15 24.15 -13.30 37.60
N ILE A 16 25.29 -13.50 36.94
CA ILE A 16 25.63 -12.78 35.68
C ILE A 16 24.57 -13.03 34.59
N PRO A 17 24.11 -14.25 34.27
CA PRO A 17 23.04 -14.45 33.29
C PRO A 17 21.73 -13.77 33.69
N LEU A 18 21.37 -13.78 34.98
CA LEU A 18 20.16 -13.11 35.47
C LEU A 18 20.23 -11.58 35.32
N VAL A 19 21.39 -10.99 35.62
CA VAL A 19 21.62 -9.57 35.44
C VAL A 19 21.59 -9.21 33.95
N LEU A 20 22.22 -10.00 33.09
CA LEU A 20 22.19 -9.80 31.64
C LEU A 20 20.76 -9.94 31.09
N LEU A 21 20.00 -10.92 31.55
CA LEU A 21 18.60 -11.07 31.18
C LEU A 21 17.75 -9.89 31.62
N PHE A 22 17.97 -9.37 32.85
CA PHE A 22 17.28 -8.20 33.35
C PHE A 22 17.63 -6.94 32.52
N ILE A 23 18.90 -6.73 32.19
CA ILE A 23 19.34 -5.62 31.34
C ILE A 23 18.72 -5.75 29.95
N ALA A 24 18.75 -6.93 29.33
CA ALA A 24 18.14 -7.19 28.04
C ALA A 24 16.63 -6.91 28.05
N SER A 25 15.93 -7.35 29.12
CA SER A 25 14.50 -7.05 29.29
C SER A 25 14.23 -5.57 29.47
N ALA A 26 15.03 -4.85 30.24
CA ALA A 26 14.87 -3.42 30.42
C ALA A 26 15.12 -2.64 29.13
N VAL A 27 16.13 -3.04 28.37
CA VAL A 27 16.44 -2.46 27.05
C VAL A 27 15.30 -2.74 26.08
N TYR A 28 14.79 -3.97 26.03
CA TYR A 28 13.61 -4.33 25.20
C TYR A 28 12.40 -3.46 25.55
N VAL A 29 12.06 -3.36 26.84
CA VAL A 29 10.92 -2.52 27.31
C VAL A 29 11.11 -1.07 26.93
N TYR A 30 12.34 -0.53 27.03
CA TYR A 30 12.65 0.83 26.63
C TYR A 30 12.36 1.08 25.14
N PHE A 31 12.88 0.24 24.26
CA PHE A 31 12.66 0.38 22.81
C PHE A 31 11.21 0.12 22.41
N ALA A 32 10.55 -0.88 23.01
CA ALA A 32 9.14 -1.16 22.76
C ALA A 32 8.24 0.01 23.20
N ASN A 33 8.53 0.65 24.32
CA ASN A 33 7.80 1.84 24.76
C ASN A 33 8.08 3.05 23.86
N ALA A 34 9.31 3.24 23.39
CA ALA A 34 9.65 4.32 22.46
C ALA A 34 8.88 4.14 21.13
N GLU A 35 8.80 2.93 20.61
CA GLU A 35 8.02 2.62 19.41
C GLU A 35 6.52 2.83 19.63
N ALA A 36 5.98 2.36 20.76
CA ALA A 36 4.56 2.57 21.10
C ALA A 36 4.21 4.05 21.23
N MET A 37 5.10 4.87 21.80
CA MET A 37 4.91 6.32 21.88
C MET A 37 4.96 7.00 20.51
N ARG A 38 5.80 6.49 19.58
CA ARG A 38 5.81 6.94 18.18
C ARG A 38 4.51 6.57 17.47
N ASP A 39 4.03 5.33 17.65
CA ASP A 39 2.74 4.87 17.13
C ASP A 39 1.59 5.76 17.60
N VAL A 40 1.57 6.14 18.89
CA VAL A 40 0.54 7.04 19.44
C VAL A 40 0.61 8.43 18.80
N LYS A 41 1.80 8.97 18.56
CA LYS A 41 1.95 10.27 17.89
C LYS A 41 1.47 10.27 16.44
N MET A 42 1.63 9.13 15.74
CA MET A 42 1.14 8.94 14.37
C MET A 42 -0.30 8.43 14.32
N ASP A 43 -0.85 7.99 15.47
CA ASP A 43 -2.21 7.46 15.56
C ASP A 43 -3.21 8.59 15.76
N CYS A 44 -3.45 9.31 14.70
CA CYS A 44 -4.55 10.25 14.64
C CYS A 44 -5.78 9.52 14.13
N THR A 45 -6.78 9.30 14.97
CA THR A 45 -8.11 8.84 14.53
C THR A 45 -8.87 9.95 13.80
N SER A 46 -8.48 11.19 14.03
CA SER A 46 -8.89 12.35 13.24
C SER A 46 -7.81 12.67 12.20
N LYS A 47 -8.25 13.10 11.04
CA LYS A 47 -7.44 13.66 9.99
C LYS A 47 -6.43 14.66 10.56
N ILE A 48 -5.19 14.59 10.11
CA ILE A 48 -4.24 15.68 10.33
C ILE A 48 -4.89 16.92 9.72
N ASP A 49 -4.91 18.01 10.47
CA ASP A 49 -5.33 19.31 9.92
C ASP A 49 -4.35 19.64 8.77
N VAL A 50 -4.79 19.30 7.54
CA VAL A 50 -3.96 19.49 6.36
C VAL A 50 -3.78 20.99 6.17
N HIS A 51 -2.58 21.49 6.51
CA HIS A 51 -2.32 22.92 6.46
C HIS A 51 -2.57 23.44 5.03
N PRO A 52 -3.40 24.46 4.85
CA PRO A 52 -3.75 25.01 3.53
C PRO A 52 -2.52 25.30 2.65
N ASP A 53 -1.42 25.72 3.25
CA ASP A 53 -0.18 26.03 2.53
C ASP A 53 0.39 24.81 1.79
N ILE A 54 0.17 23.56 2.26
CA ILE A 54 0.61 22.33 1.57
C ILE A 54 -0.18 22.19 0.28
N ILE A 55 -1.48 22.35 0.35
CA ILE A 55 -2.39 22.29 -0.82
C ILE A 55 -2.03 23.37 -1.83
N GLU A 56 -1.90 24.63 -1.39
CA GLU A 56 -1.55 25.75 -2.26
C GLU A 56 -0.19 25.56 -2.93
N LYS A 57 0.80 25.07 -2.17
CA LYS A 57 2.13 24.76 -2.70
C LYS A 57 2.06 23.66 -3.77
N SER A 58 1.31 22.60 -3.54
CA SER A 58 1.13 21.50 -4.50
C SER A 58 0.46 22.00 -5.79
N LEU A 59 -0.61 22.78 -5.68
CA LEU A 59 -1.29 23.38 -6.83
C LEU A 59 -0.38 24.34 -7.61
N ALA A 60 0.42 25.16 -6.93
CA ALA A 60 1.35 26.09 -7.58
C ALA A 60 2.49 25.40 -8.35
N HIS A 61 2.78 24.12 -8.07
CA HIS A 61 3.86 23.36 -8.70
C HIS A 61 3.35 22.21 -9.60
N VAL A 62 2.11 22.30 -10.05
CA VAL A 62 1.56 21.32 -11.00
C VAL A 62 2.37 21.30 -12.31
N GLN A 63 2.59 20.09 -12.84
CA GLN A 63 3.33 19.87 -14.08
C GLN A 63 2.69 18.73 -14.88
N THR A 64 2.96 18.70 -16.21
CA THR A 64 2.68 17.50 -17.00
C THR A 64 3.54 16.35 -16.54
N ASP A 65 2.96 15.18 -16.42
CA ASP A 65 3.69 13.96 -16.00
C ASP A 65 4.71 13.56 -17.07
N MET A 66 5.98 13.45 -16.66
CA MET A 66 7.07 13.04 -17.55
C MET A 66 7.06 11.54 -17.88
N GLU A 67 6.42 10.70 -17.05
CA GLU A 67 6.34 9.24 -17.23
C GLU A 67 5.18 8.85 -18.18
N LEU A 68 4.03 9.46 -18.03
CA LEU A 68 2.81 9.10 -18.77
C LEU A 68 2.52 10.07 -19.93
N GLY A 69 3.07 11.29 -19.88
CA GLY A 69 2.79 12.35 -20.85
C GLY A 69 1.39 12.95 -20.68
N GLU A 70 1.00 13.81 -21.64
CA GLU A 70 -0.36 14.34 -21.68
C GLU A 70 -1.42 13.21 -21.75
N PRO A 71 -2.60 13.38 -21.12
CA PRO A 71 -3.04 14.58 -20.38
C PRO A 71 -2.67 14.56 -18.88
N TYR A 72 -1.87 13.62 -18.41
CA TYR A 72 -1.58 13.43 -17.00
C TYR A 72 -0.85 14.62 -16.38
N LYS A 73 -1.31 15.03 -15.20
CA LYS A 73 -0.69 16.07 -14.38
C LYS A 73 -0.14 15.46 -13.09
N VAL A 74 0.90 16.07 -12.54
CA VAL A 74 1.51 15.67 -11.25
C VAL A 74 1.60 16.86 -10.32
N TYR A 75 1.31 16.60 -9.04
CA TYR A 75 1.32 17.57 -7.95
C TYR A 75 2.28 17.05 -6.87
N PRO A 76 3.40 17.75 -6.63
CA PRO A 76 4.33 17.35 -5.56
C PRO A 76 3.71 17.62 -4.19
N ILE A 77 3.84 16.68 -3.28
CA ILE A 77 3.38 16.75 -1.90
C ILE A 77 4.56 16.60 -0.96
N GLU A 78 4.67 17.43 0.06
CA GLU A 78 5.62 17.29 1.15
C GLU A 78 4.87 17.21 2.47
N THR A 79 5.11 16.15 3.25
CA THR A 79 4.46 15.91 4.54
C THR A 79 5.48 15.64 5.63
N SER A 80 5.08 15.81 6.88
CA SER A 80 5.91 15.56 8.06
C SER A 80 5.07 14.93 9.18
N PRO A 81 4.79 13.62 9.09
CA PRO A 81 3.83 12.96 9.98
C PRO A 81 4.22 13.01 11.46
N ASP A 82 5.50 13.07 11.77
CA ASP A 82 6.03 13.11 13.14
C ASP A 82 6.87 14.35 13.44
N SER A 83 6.90 15.34 12.53
CA SER A 83 7.72 16.56 12.59
C SER A 83 9.25 16.32 12.63
N GLN A 84 9.72 15.09 12.43
CA GLN A 84 11.15 14.73 12.45
C GLN A 84 11.70 14.50 11.04
N GLN A 85 10.86 14.02 10.13
CA GLN A 85 11.25 13.69 8.77
C GLN A 85 10.22 14.23 7.77
N VAL A 86 10.73 14.84 6.70
CA VAL A 86 9.89 15.26 5.56
C VAL A 86 9.85 14.13 4.56
N PHE A 87 8.64 13.68 4.21
CA PHE A 87 8.40 12.75 3.13
C PHE A 87 7.88 13.50 1.91
N ARG A 88 8.31 13.05 0.73
CA ARG A 88 7.84 13.53 -0.56
C ARG A 88 6.99 12.45 -1.20
N SER A 89 5.80 12.82 -1.62
CA SER A 89 4.92 11.99 -2.44
C SER A 89 4.43 12.80 -3.65
N THR A 90 3.82 12.14 -4.58
CA THR A 90 3.35 12.76 -5.83
C THR A 90 1.92 12.32 -6.10
N LEU A 91 0.98 13.27 -6.15
CA LEU A 91 -0.36 12.99 -6.64
C LEU A 91 -0.34 13.10 -8.17
N ILE A 92 -0.91 12.10 -8.83
CA ILE A 92 -1.11 12.05 -10.28
C ILE A 92 -2.59 12.24 -10.56
N GLU A 93 -2.93 13.14 -11.48
CA GLU A 93 -4.28 13.34 -11.99
C GLU A 93 -4.37 12.87 -13.44
N TYR A 94 -5.41 12.12 -13.76
CA TYR A 94 -5.92 12.01 -15.12
C TYR A 94 -7.13 12.95 -15.22
N PRO A 95 -7.01 14.10 -15.93
CA PRO A 95 -8.07 15.12 -15.95
C PRO A 95 -9.37 14.54 -16.47
N PHE A 96 -10.44 14.78 -15.75
CA PHE A 96 -11.77 14.27 -16.07
C PHE A 96 -12.24 14.73 -17.46
N ASN A 97 -12.98 13.87 -18.15
CA ASN A 97 -13.38 14.07 -19.54
C ASN A 97 -12.22 14.09 -20.57
N SER A 98 -11.06 13.53 -20.23
CA SER A 98 -9.91 13.42 -21.13
C SER A 98 -9.95 12.19 -22.04
N SER A 99 -10.71 11.14 -21.70
CA SER A 99 -10.82 9.92 -22.51
C SER A 99 -11.55 10.17 -23.83
N PRO A 100 -11.04 9.69 -24.99
CA PRO A 100 -11.77 9.72 -26.25
C PRO A 100 -13.06 8.90 -26.14
N ARG A 101 -14.20 9.55 -26.22
CA ARG A 101 -15.51 8.88 -26.22
C ARG A 101 -16.01 8.67 -27.64
N ALA A 102 -16.39 7.45 -27.96
CA ALA A 102 -16.60 7.02 -29.33
C ALA A 102 -17.71 7.78 -30.09
N ASP A 103 -18.76 8.33 -29.46
CA ASP A 103 -19.92 8.89 -30.19
C ASP A 103 -20.78 9.94 -29.45
N SER A 104 -20.36 10.55 -28.35
CA SER A 104 -21.18 11.56 -27.68
C SER A 104 -20.49 12.90 -27.48
N LEU A 105 -21.15 13.96 -27.95
CA LEU A 105 -20.85 15.37 -27.69
C LEU A 105 -21.18 15.78 -26.24
N ASP A 106 -21.72 14.86 -25.44
CA ASP A 106 -22.20 15.17 -24.10
C ASP A 106 -21.07 14.89 -23.07
N ASN A 107 -20.69 15.91 -22.33
CA ASN A 107 -19.88 15.76 -21.14
C ASN A 107 -20.64 14.85 -20.17
N VAL A 108 -19.96 13.80 -19.66
CA VAL A 108 -20.50 12.99 -18.57
C VAL A 108 -20.41 13.81 -17.30
N SER A 109 -21.46 13.80 -16.48
CA SER A 109 -21.42 14.42 -15.16
C SER A 109 -20.45 13.68 -14.26
N LEU A 110 -19.74 14.42 -13.42
CA LEU A 110 -18.86 13.85 -12.41
C LEU A 110 -19.70 13.08 -11.38
N ARG A 111 -19.38 11.80 -11.17
CA ARG A 111 -20.11 10.90 -10.26
C ARG A 111 -19.36 10.65 -8.96
N GLY A 112 -18.07 10.94 -8.93
CA GLY A 112 -17.21 10.68 -7.77
C GLY A 112 -15.73 10.80 -8.09
N ILE A 113 -14.93 10.53 -7.08
CA ILE A 113 -13.47 10.56 -7.14
C ILE A 113 -12.95 9.15 -6.86
N ILE A 114 -11.94 8.72 -7.61
CA ILE A 114 -11.17 7.50 -7.36
C ILE A 114 -9.74 7.89 -7.06
N LEU A 115 -9.19 7.41 -5.91
CA LEU A 115 -7.77 7.48 -5.58
C LEU A 115 -7.15 6.09 -5.62
N TYR A 116 -6.14 5.89 -6.47
CA TYR A 116 -5.38 4.65 -6.56
C TYR A 116 -4.11 4.71 -5.70
N VAL A 117 -3.86 3.66 -4.92
CA VAL A 117 -2.68 3.49 -4.06
C VAL A 117 -1.91 2.25 -4.49
N HIS A 118 -0.69 2.44 -4.98
CA HIS A 118 0.15 1.38 -5.53
C HIS A 118 0.75 0.43 -4.47
N GLY A 119 1.33 -0.68 -4.92
CA GLY A 119 2.01 -1.69 -4.10
C GLY A 119 3.47 -1.36 -3.74
N TYR A 120 4.17 -2.36 -3.19
CA TYR A 120 5.60 -2.27 -2.88
C TYR A 120 6.45 -2.22 -4.14
N ASN A 121 7.50 -1.37 -4.16
CA ASN A 121 8.37 -1.15 -5.32
C ASN A 121 7.57 -0.93 -6.60
N ASP A 122 6.59 -0.07 -6.52
CA ASP A 122 5.64 0.20 -7.58
C ASP A 122 5.40 1.71 -7.73
N TYR A 123 4.59 2.08 -8.73
CA TYR A 123 4.13 3.43 -8.99
C TYR A 123 2.92 3.37 -9.92
N PHE A 124 2.21 4.47 -10.09
CA PHE A 124 1.09 4.48 -11.02
C PHE A 124 1.55 4.57 -12.48
N PHE A 125 1.19 3.56 -13.29
CA PHE A 125 1.39 3.53 -14.76
C PHE A 125 0.25 2.85 -15.53
N GLN A 126 -0.78 2.39 -14.84
CA GLN A 126 -1.94 1.67 -15.39
C GLN A 126 -2.91 2.63 -16.10
N LYS A 127 -2.51 3.19 -17.26
CA LYS A 127 -3.31 4.18 -18.00
C LYS A 127 -4.76 3.72 -18.24
N GLU A 128 -4.94 2.43 -18.60
CA GLU A 128 -6.26 1.87 -18.87
C GLU A 128 -7.21 1.96 -17.65
N LEU A 129 -6.68 1.87 -16.42
CA LEU A 129 -7.49 2.07 -15.21
C LEU A 129 -8.04 3.49 -15.14
N ALA A 130 -7.19 4.50 -15.38
CA ALA A 130 -7.59 5.91 -15.37
C ALA A 130 -8.62 6.22 -16.47
N GLU A 131 -8.40 5.71 -17.68
CA GLU A 131 -9.31 5.88 -18.83
C GLU A 131 -10.69 5.24 -18.55
N LYS A 132 -10.72 4.08 -17.91
CA LYS A 132 -11.97 3.43 -17.53
C LYS A 132 -12.69 4.16 -16.40
N ALA A 133 -11.97 4.69 -15.42
CA ALA A 133 -12.55 5.53 -14.36
C ALA A 133 -13.19 6.79 -14.96
N ASP A 134 -12.48 7.51 -15.82
CA ASP A 134 -13.00 8.67 -16.53
C ASP A 134 -14.22 8.32 -17.40
N SER A 135 -14.16 7.20 -18.13
CA SER A 135 -15.28 6.74 -18.95
C SER A 135 -16.51 6.36 -18.12
N ALA A 136 -16.30 5.92 -16.87
CA ALA A 136 -17.37 5.62 -15.91
C ALA A 136 -17.87 6.85 -15.15
N GLY A 137 -17.32 8.03 -15.41
CA GLY A 137 -17.76 9.30 -14.81
C GLY A 137 -17.03 9.66 -13.50
N PHE A 138 -15.85 9.10 -13.25
CA PHE A 138 -15.07 9.40 -12.05
C PHE A 138 -13.82 10.23 -12.38
N ALA A 139 -13.56 11.27 -11.59
CA ALA A 139 -12.26 11.93 -11.57
C ALA A 139 -11.23 10.95 -10.99
N PHE A 140 -10.16 10.72 -11.73
CA PHE A 140 -9.17 9.71 -11.33
C PHE A 140 -7.88 10.36 -10.86
N PHE A 141 -7.45 9.91 -9.69
CA PHE A 141 -6.19 10.27 -9.08
C PHE A 141 -5.42 9.01 -8.67
N ALA A 142 -4.10 9.12 -8.63
CA ALA A 142 -3.22 8.12 -8.05
C ALA A 142 -2.16 8.80 -7.20
N ILE A 143 -1.59 8.09 -6.24
CA ILE A 143 -0.48 8.62 -5.45
C ILE A 143 0.74 7.71 -5.58
N ASP A 144 1.90 8.29 -5.92
CA ASP A 144 3.19 7.66 -5.71
C ASP A 144 3.68 8.04 -4.30
N LEU A 145 3.69 7.06 -3.40
CA LEU A 145 4.06 7.23 -1.99
C LEU A 145 5.57 7.51 -1.84
N HIS A 146 5.99 8.07 -0.72
CA HIS A 146 7.41 8.34 -0.48
C HIS A 146 8.30 7.11 -0.75
N TYR A 147 9.51 7.36 -1.21
CA TYR A 147 10.50 6.36 -1.62
C TYR A 147 10.07 5.44 -2.78
N ASN A 148 8.98 5.77 -3.47
CA ASN A 148 8.50 5.02 -4.62
C ASN A 148 8.24 5.94 -5.82
N GLY A 149 8.23 5.35 -7.01
CA GLY A 149 7.78 6.03 -8.20
C GLY A 149 8.46 7.36 -8.47
N ARG A 150 7.66 8.36 -8.80
CA ARG A 150 8.06 9.77 -9.02
C ARG A 150 8.57 10.44 -7.76
N SER A 151 8.23 9.90 -6.61
CA SER A 151 8.59 10.41 -5.28
C SER A 151 9.94 9.92 -4.78
N TYR A 152 10.56 8.97 -5.50
CA TYR A 152 11.86 8.43 -5.16
C TYR A 152 12.99 9.37 -5.60
N VAL A 153 13.90 9.67 -4.69
CA VAL A 153 15.14 10.40 -4.97
C VAL A 153 16.33 9.46 -4.79
N SER A 154 17.37 9.63 -5.61
CA SER A 154 18.59 8.82 -5.52
C SER A 154 19.15 8.81 -4.09
N ASP A 155 19.64 7.63 -3.69
CA ASP A 155 20.22 7.33 -2.38
C ASP A 155 19.22 7.20 -1.20
N GLU A 156 17.92 7.33 -1.45
CA GLU A 156 16.88 6.98 -0.47
C GLU A 156 16.63 5.45 -0.43
N PRO A 157 16.15 4.92 0.70
CA PRO A 157 15.83 3.49 0.82
C PRO A 157 14.52 3.18 0.06
N ARG A 158 14.62 2.77 -1.20
CA ARG A 158 13.47 2.51 -2.08
C ARG A 158 12.43 1.59 -1.42
N GLY A 159 11.19 2.06 -1.34
CA GLY A 159 10.05 1.31 -0.81
C GLY A 159 10.13 1.01 0.69
N ASP A 160 11.09 1.61 1.43
CA ASP A 160 11.21 1.40 2.87
C ASP A 160 10.14 2.19 3.65
N MET A 161 9.72 1.63 4.75
CA MET A 161 8.89 2.27 5.77
C MET A 161 9.18 1.66 7.12
N ARG A 162 9.00 2.39 8.19
CA ARG A 162 9.19 1.93 9.57
C ARG A 162 7.87 1.77 10.30
N ASN A 163 6.81 2.38 9.79
CA ASN A 163 5.44 2.25 10.25
C ASN A 163 4.48 2.58 9.09
N VAL A 164 3.45 1.76 8.90
CA VAL A 164 2.44 2.00 7.85
C VAL A 164 1.75 3.37 7.98
N LYS A 165 1.69 3.92 9.18
CA LYS A 165 1.09 5.24 9.45
C LYS A 165 1.92 6.42 8.93
N GLU A 166 3.16 6.18 8.53
CA GLU A 166 3.98 7.20 7.83
C GLU A 166 3.28 7.69 6.56
N TYR A 167 2.54 6.81 5.87
CA TYR A 167 1.77 7.13 4.67
C TYR A 167 0.47 7.90 4.91
N TYR A 168 -0.03 7.96 6.16
CA TYR A 168 -1.33 8.56 6.45
C TYR A 168 -1.38 10.06 6.15
N ALA A 169 -0.32 10.79 6.48
CA ALA A 169 -0.23 12.20 6.17
C ALA A 169 -0.24 12.48 4.65
N GLU A 170 0.39 11.60 3.87
CA GLU A 170 0.39 11.69 2.40
C GLU A 170 -1.00 11.43 1.83
N LEU A 171 -1.71 10.42 2.35
CA LEU A 171 -3.08 10.12 1.96
C LEU A 171 -4.05 11.23 2.39
N ASP A 172 -3.90 11.81 3.59
CA ASP A 172 -4.71 12.94 4.04
C ASP A 172 -4.59 14.13 3.07
N VAL A 173 -3.35 14.47 2.66
CA VAL A 173 -3.11 15.56 1.68
C VAL A 173 -3.63 15.18 0.30
N ALA A 174 -3.38 13.96 -0.17
CA ALA A 174 -3.82 13.51 -1.50
C ALA A 174 -5.35 13.55 -1.63
N ILE A 175 -6.08 13.14 -0.58
CA ILE A 175 -7.55 13.17 -0.55
C ILE A 175 -8.06 14.61 -0.57
N GLU A 176 -7.52 15.50 0.25
CA GLU A 176 -7.95 16.91 0.24
C GLU A 176 -7.60 17.61 -1.06
N LEU A 177 -6.41 17.38 -1.60
CA LEU A 177 -5.97 17.97 -2.86
C LEU A 177 -6.84 17.46 -4.03
N SER A 178 -7.13 16.17 -4.12
CA SER A 178 -7.98 15.60 -5.17
C SER A 178 -9.42 16.12 -5.08
N LYS A 179 -9.98 16.25 -3.88
CA LYS A 179 -11.30 16.87 -3.67
C LYS A 179 -11.30 18.33 -4.13
N LYS A 180 -10.26 19.09 -3.74
CA LYS A 180 -10.16 20.49 -4.15
C LYS A 180 -10.04 20.65 -5.66
N ILE A 181 -9.20 19.85 -6.33
CA ILE A 181 -9.07 19.87 -7.79
C ILE A 181 -10.42 19.52 -8.44
N ALA A 182 -11.10 18.47 -7.97
CA ALA A 182 -12.38 18.05 -8.52
C ALA A 182 -13.46 19.12 -8.37
N VAL A 183 -13.50 19.85 -7.25
CA VAL A 183 -14.47 20.95 -7.04
C VAL A 183 -14.11 22.17 -7.88
N ASP A 184 -12.84 22.58 -7.89
CA ASP A 184 -12.40 23.78 -8.59
C ASP A 184 -12.51 23.62 -10.12
N ASP A 185 -12.18 22.42 -10.65
CA ASP A 185 -12.16 22.17 -12.11
C ASP A 185 -13.52 21.71 -12.66
N TYR A 186 -14.41 21.13 -11.83
CA TYR A 186 -15.62 20.45 -12.30
C TYR A 186 -16.93 20.97 -11.67
N GLU A 187 -16.90 22.05 -10.91
CA GLU A 187 -18.05 22.76 -10.33
C GLU A 187 -19.05 21.91 -9.52
N GLU A 188 -18.63 20.77 -8.92
CA GLU A 188 -19.57 19.88 -8.23
C GLU A 188 -19.31 19.72 -6.71
N ALA A 189 -20.38 19.52 -6.07
CA ALA A 189 -20.96 19.33 -4.75
C ALA A 189 -20.06 19.05 -3.54
N GLU A 190 -20.53 19.53 -2.37
CA GLU A 190 -19.99 19.31 -1.02
C GLU A 190 -19.92 17.83 -0.58
N HIS A 191 -20.59 16.90 -1.29
CA HIS A 191 -20.65 15.47 -0.96
C HIS A 191 -20.43 14.59 -2.19
N ILE A 192 -19.20 14.62 -2.70
CA ILE A 192 -18.80 13.76 -3.83
C ILE A 192 -18.44 12.36 -3.33
N PRO A 193 -18.99 11.28 -3.92
CA PRO A 193 -18.57 9.92 -3.64
C PRO A 193 -17.05 9.73 -3.77
N TYR A 194 -16.40 9.13 -2.77
CA TYR A 194 -14.97 8.94 -2.74
C TYR A 194 -14.59 7.48 -2.57
N VAL A 195 -13.88 6.92 -3.56
CA VAL A 195 -13.46 5.52 -3.59
C VAL A 195 -11.95 5.43 -3.52
N ILE A 196 -11.42 4.53 -2.70
CA ILE A 196 -10.00 4.18 -2.69
C ILE A 196 -9.83 2.82 -3.38
N ILE A 197 -8.88 2.74 -4.31
CA ILE A 197 -8.43 1.48 -4.91
C ILE A 197 -7.00 1.22 -4.46
N GLY A 198 -6.78 0.14 -3.69
CA GLY A 198 -5.44 -0.22 -3.19
C GLY A 198 -4.93 -1.52 -3.77
N HIS A 199 -3.70 -1.50 -4.32
CA HIS A 199 -3.03 -2.70 -4.83
C HIS A 199 -1.99 -3.23 -3.84
N SER A 200 -1.99 -4.53 -3.56
CA SER A 200 -0.94 -5.22 -2.79
C SER A 200 -0.66 -4.53 -1.43
N LEU A 201 0.56 -4.00 -1.20
CA LEU A 201 0.90 -3.20 -0.01
C LEU A 201 0.01 -1.96 0.10
N GLY A 202 -0.32 -1.29 -1.02
CA GLY A 202 -1.29 -0.19 -1.04
C GLY A 202 -2.67 -0.61 -0.54
N GLY A 203 -3.07 -1.86 -0.80
CA GLY A 203 -4.29 -2.44 -0.25
C GLY A 203 -4.24 -2.59 1.27
N LEU A 204 -3.12 -3.04 1.83
CA LEU A 204 -2.91 -3.09 3.28
C LEU A 204 -2.92 -1.68 3.90
N ILE A 205 -2.20 -0.72 3.29
CA ILE A 205 -2.15 0.67 3.74
C ILE A 205 -3.55 1.28 3.74
N SER A 206 -4.29 1.17 2.62
CA SER A 206 -5.64 1.72 2.47
C SER A 206 -6.63 1.12 3.46
N SER A 207 -6.55 -0.19 3.72
CA SER A 207 -7.40 -0.87 4.70
C SER A 207 -7.19 -0.32 6.11
N LEU A 208 -5.93 -0.16 6.52
CA LEU A 208 -5.61 0.39 7.85
C LEU A 208 -5.92 1.88 7.94
N TYR A 209 -5.67 2.63 6.87
CA TYR A 209 -6.00 4.05 6.79
C TYR A 209 -7.51 4.28 6.97
N MET A 210 -8.36 3.59 6.20
CA MET A 210 -9.81 3.74 6.32
C MET A 210 -10.36 3.27 7.67
N ASN A 211 -9.77 2.23 8.28
CA ASN A 211 -10.12 1.83 9.63
C ASN A 211 -9.77 2.91 10.66
N ASP A 212 -8.60 3.54 10.54
CA ASP A 212 -8.11 4.53 11.49
C ASP A 212 -8.73 5.93 11.26
N ARG A 213 -9.19 6.21 10.05
CA ARG A 213 -9.93 7.42 9.65
C ARG A 213 -11.44 7.19 9.62
N SER A 214 -11.98 6.47 10.61
CA SER A 214 -13.39 6.07 10.68
C SER A 214 -14.40 7.22 10.70
N ASN A 215 -13.95 8.46 10.92
CA ASN A 215 -14.78 9.66 10.85
C ASN A 215 -14.90 10.24 9.42
N GLU A 216 -14.09 9.76 8.47
CA GLU A 216 -14.19 10.15 7.07
C GLU A 216 -15.25 9.31 6.35
N SER A 217 -16.03 9.96 5.50
CA SER A 217 -17.02 9.28 4.66
C SER A 217 -16.37 8.82 3.37
N PHE A 218 -16.11 7.52 3.28
CA PHE A 218 -15.72 6.87 2.02
C PHE A 218 -16.87 6.05 1.49
N THR A 219 -17.10 6.12 0.19
CA THR A 219 -18.16 5.35 -0.48
C THR A 219 -17.79 3.88 -0.60
N ALA A 220 -16.53 3.58 -0.93
CA ALA A 220 -16.05 2.21 -1.08
C ALA A 220 -14.53 2.08 -0.93
N LEU A 221 -14.09 0.86 -0.61
CA LEU A 221 -12.72 0.39 -0.74
C LEU A 221 -12.65 -0.77 -1.72
N VAL A 222 -11.84 -0.66 -2.76
CA VAL A 222 -11.55 -1.76 -3.69
C VAL A 222 -10.11 -2.20 -3.49
N LEU A 223 -9.91 -3.48 -3.29
CA LEU A 223 -8.60 -4.08 -3.02
C LEU A 223 -8.23 -5.06 -4.14
N ASN A 224 -7.17 -4.73 -4.85
CA ASN A 224 -6.57 -5.56 -5.89
C ASN A 224 -5.40 -6.35 -5.28
N SER A 225 -5.61 -7.65 -5.03
CA SER A 225 -4.64 -8.58 -4.43
C SER A 225 -3.96 -8.02 -3.17
N PRO A 226 -4.72 -7.66 -2.11
CA PRO A 226 -4.17 -6.97 -0.95
C PRO A 226 -3.18 -7.85 -0.17
N PHE A 227 -2.10 -7.22 0.35
CA PHE A 227 -1.05 -7.90 1.10
C PHE A 227 -1.44 -8.15 2.56
N LEU A 228 -2.42 -9.06 2.78
CA LEU A 228 -3.01 -9.31 4.11
C LEU A 228 -2.19 -10.28 4.98
N ASP A 229 -1.32 -11.11 4.38
CA ASP A 229 -0.38 -11.98 5.11
C ASP A 229 0.87 -12.26 4.26
N MET A 230 1.94 -12.72 4.91
CA MET A 230 3.20 -13.09 4.26
C MET A 230 3.08 -14.44 3.54
N ASN A 231 3.43 -14.48 2.23
CA ASN A 231 3.48 -15.73 1.46
C ASN A 231 4.69 -16.60 1.87
N LEU A 232 4.63 -17.13 3.09
CA LEU A 232 5.64 -17.95 3.71
C LEU A 232 5.00 -19.17 4.40
N ASN A 233 5.78 -20.23 4.65
CA ASN A 233 5.27 -21.39 5.36
C ASN A 233 4.90 -21.07 6.82
N TRP A 234 4.12 -21.96 7.45
CA TRP A 234 3.61 -21.78 8.81
C TRP A 234 4.70 -21.47 9.85
N PHE A 235 5.84 -22.20 9.80
CA PHE A 235 6.94 -22.00 10.75
C PHE A 235 7.54 -20.59 10.63
N MET A 236 7.78 -20.16 9.40
CA MET A 236 8.29 -18.79 9.16
C MET A 236 7.31 -17.74 9.67
N ARG A 237 6.02 -17.85 9.35
CA ARG A 237 4.99 -16.86 9.74
C ARG A 237 4.75 -16.81 11.25
N LYS A 238 4.67 -17.98 11.92
CA LYS A 238 4.21 -18.04 13.32
C LYS A 238 5.35 -18.03 14.33
N ILE A 239 6.60 -18.31 13.93
CA ILE A 239 7.75 -18.42 14.84
C ILE A 239 8.91 -17.53 14.42
N ALA A 240 9.43 -17.69 13.20
CA ALA A 240 10.65 -16.99 12.81
C ALA A 240 10.44 -15.49 12.62
N LEU A 241 9.38 -15.09 11.90
CA LEU A 241 9.10 -13.67 11.66
C LEU A 241 8.78 -12.89 12.94
N PRO A 242 7.95 -13.38 13.89
CA PRO A 242 7.77 -12.70 15.17
C PRO A 242 9.08 -12.44 15.91
N ALA A 243 9.95 -13.45 15.96
CA ALA A 243 11.27 -13.30 16.61
C ALA A 243 12.16 -12.27 15.86
N LEU A 244 12.18 -12.28 14.53
CA LEU A 244 12.89 -11.29 13.73
C LEU A 244 12.30 -9.89 13.91
N SER A 245 10.97 -9.78 14.01
CA SER A 245 10.28 -8.52 14.29
C SER A 245 10.71 -7.92 15.63
N ASP A 246 10.90 -8.74 16.67
CA ASP A 246 11.40 -8.25 17.96
C ASP A 246 12.87 -7.81 17.88
N ILE A 247 13.69 -8.53 17.13
CA ILE A 247 15.08 -8.15 16.87
C ILE A 247 15.16 -6.83 16.11
N ALA A 248 14.23 -6.57 15.20
CA ALA A 248 14.16 -5.34 14.42
C ALA A 248 14.02 -4.06 15.26
N LEU A 249 13.55 -4.16 16.52
CA LEU A 249 13.56 -3.03 17.46
C LEU A 249 14.97 -2.49 17.71
N PHE A 250 15.98 -3.34 17.66
CA PHE A 250 17.36 -3.01 18.01
C PHE A 250 18.22 -2.71 16.76
N ILE A 251 17.90 -3.36 15.64
CA ILE A 251 18.66 -3.25 14.39
C ILE A 251 17.74 -3.09 13.17
N PRO A 252 16.91 -2.03 13.13
CA PRO A 252 15.90 -1.86 12.06
C PRO A 252 16.52 -1.75 10.66
N ASP A 253 17.76 -1.24 10.57
CA ASP A 253 18.48 -1.01 9.30
C ASP A 253 19.26 -2.24 8.82
N PHE A 254 19.12 -3.38 9.50
CA PHE A 254 19.73 -4.63 9.03
C PHE A 254 19.04 -5.14 7.77
N SER A 255 19.83 -5.34 6.70
CA SER A 255 19.33 -5.84 5.42
C SER A 255 18.96 -7.33 5.51
N VAL A 256 17.76 -7.67 5.09
CA VAL A 256 17.29 -9.07 4.95
C VAL A 256 17.39 -9.60 3.53
N GLY A 257 17.91 -8.79 2.62
CA GLY A 257 18.14 -9.16 1.23
C GLY A 257 17.18 -8.46 0.25
N PRO A 258 17.27 -8.82 -1.03
CA PRO A 258 16.46 -8.21 -2.08
C PRO A 258 15.03 -8.75 -2.04
N ALA A 259 14.06 -7.86 -2.22
CA ALA A 259 12.63 -8.19 -2.31
C ALA A 259 12.16 -8.45 -3.74
N GLY A 260 10.99 -9.09 -3.87
CA GLY A 260 10.32 -9.32 -5.15
C GLY A 260 10.73 -10.63 -5.84
N ASP A 261 9.92 -11.01 -6.81
CA ASP A 261 10.13 -12.21 -7.64
C ASP A 261 10.49 -11.81 -9.07
N PRO A 262 11.68 -12.20 -9.58
CA PRO A 262 12.08 -11.89 -10.95
C PRO A 262 11.18 -12.56 -11.99
N ASN A 263 10.57 -13.71 -11.69
CA ASN A 263 9.64 -14.37 -12.59
C ASN A 263 8.35 -13.57 -12.76
N TYR A 264 7.86 -12.94 -11.68
CA TYR A 264 6.73 -12.02 -11.78
C TYR A 264 7.06 -10.80 -12.67
N THR A 265 8.21 -10.18 -12.49
CA THR A 265 8.69 -9.10 -13.37
C THR A 265 8.78 -9.56 -14.83
N HIS A 266 9.32 -10.77 -15.08
CA HIS A 266 9.39 -11.36 -16.41
C HIS A 266 8.00 -11.64 -17.01
N ALA A 267 7.02 -11.98 -16.20
CA ALA A 267 5.62 -12.19 -16.61
C ALA A 267 4.94 -10.87 -17.02
N LEU A 268 5.35 -9.73 -16.48
CA LEU A 268 4.75 -8.42 -16.78
C LEU A 268 5.36 -7.76 -18.01
N LEU A 269 6.69 -7.77 -18.16
CA LEU A 269 7.40 -7.00 -19.17
C LEU A 269 7.32 -7.63 -20.57
N LYS A 270 7.16 -6.77 -21.59
CA LYS A 270 7.28 -7.17 -23.01
C LYS A 270 8.66 -7.72 -23.36
N SER A 271 9.70 -7.27 -22.68
CA SER A 271 11.05 -7.85 -22.80
C SER A 271 11.15 -9.29 -22.26
N GLY A 272 10.15 -9.71 -21.47
CA GLY A 272 9.95 -11.06 -20.96
C GLY A 272 8.83 -11.80 -21.69
N LYS A 273 7.75 -12.12 -20.97
CA LYS A 273 6.58 -12.84 -21.47
C LYS A 273 5.27 -12.04 -21.38
N GLY A 274 5.33 -10.81 -20.86
CA GLY A 274 4.17 -9.99 -20.60
C GLY A 274 3.82 -9.01 -21.71
N GLU A 275 2.90 -8.10 -21.41
CA GLU A 275 2.36 -7.11 -22.35
C GLU A 275 2.76 -5.67 -22.01
N TRP A 276 3.46 -5.46 -20.87
CA TRP A 276 3.66 -4.13 -20.30
C TRP A 276 5.06 -3.59 -20.56
N GLU A 277 5.11 -2.26 -20.69
CA GLU A 277 6.33 -1.46 -20.67
C GLU A 277 6.17 -0.41 -19.57
N TYR A 278 7.14 -0.33 -18.70
CA TYR A 278 7.21 0.69 -17.66
C TYR A 278 8.68 1.11 -17.45
N ASN A 279 8.88 2.24 -16.78
CA ASN A 279 10.21 2.75 -16.50
C ASN A 279 10.89 1.94 -15.37
N GLU A 280 11.85 1.09 -15.72
CA GLU A 280 12.57 0.25 -14.77
C GLU A 280 13.48 1.04 -13.80
N ASN A 281 13.74 2.32 -14.06
CA ASN A 281 14.41 3.19 -13.07
C ASN A 281 13.44 3.65 -11.99
N VAL A 282 12.15 3.69 -12.29
CA VAL A 282 11.07 4.12 -11.40
C VAL A 282 10.50 2.92 -10.64
N LYS A 283 10.16 1.82 -11.33
CA LYS A 283 9.81 0.52 -10.74
C LYS A 283 10.99 -0.43 -10.95
N SER A 284 11.84 -0.55 -9.93
CA SER A 284 13.11 -1.24 -10.09
C SER A 284 12.96 -2.75 -10.29
N SER A 285 13.43 -3.24 -11.44
CA SER A 285 13.62 -4.67 -11.71
C SER A 285 14.78 -5.27 -10.87
N LEU A 286 15.69 -4.43 -10.36
CA LEU A 286 16.84 -4.83 -9.54
C LEU A 286 16.49 -5.21 -8.10
N ARG A 287 15.22 -5.34 -7.77
CA ARG A 287 14.72 -5.75 -6.46
C ARG A 287 15.35 -4.94 -5.31
N PRO A 288 14.63 -3.94 -4.75
CA PRO A 288 15.16 -3.11 -3.67
C PRO A 288 15.51 -3.96 -2.45
N THR A 289 16.48 -3.49 -1.69
CA THR A 289 16.87 -4.10 -0.42
C THR A 289 15.76 -3.91 0.61
N GLN A 290 15.29 -4.98 1.21
CA GLN A 290 14.41 -4.92 2.38
C GLN A 290 15.21 -4.89 3.67
N TYR A 291 14.65 -4.21 4.68
CA TYR A 291 15.21 -4.05 6.01
C TYR A 291 14.33 -4.72 7.07
N LEU A 292 14.92 -5.08 8.21
CA LEU A 292 14.16 -5.65 9.32
C LEU A 292 13.09 -4.69 9.84
N GLY A 293 13.34 -3.38 9.82
CA GLY A 293 12.36 -2.36 10.19
C GLY A 293 11.11 -2.38 9.31
N TRP A 294 11.29 -2.50 7.98
CA TRP A 294 10.21 -2.67 7.03
C TRP A 294 9.41 -3.96 7.31
N LEU A 295 10.12 -5.08 7.49
CA LEU A 295 9.48 -6.36 7.81
C LEU A 295 8.61 -6.26 9.07
N ARG A 296 9.13 -5.62 10.12
CA ARG A 296 8.38 -5.37 11.36
C ARG A 296 7.16 -4.50 11.12
N ALA A 297 7.29 -3.41 10.35
CA ALA A 297 6.18 -2.51 10.04
C ALA A 297 5.04 -3.25 9.33
N VAL A 298 5.36 -4.06 8.31
CA VAL A 298 4.37 -4.90 7.61
C VAL A 298 3.73 -5.92 8.53
N MET A 299 4.51 -6.63 9.34
CA MET A 299 3.96 -7.64 10.26
C MET A 299 3.02 -7.03 11.29
N LYS A 300 3.33 -5.85 11.85
CA LYS A 300 2.44 -5.10 12.74
C LYS A 300 1.15 -4.70 12.04
N ALA A 301 1.25 -4.21 10.80
CA ALA A 301 0.11 -3.86 9.97
C ALA A 301 -0.80 -5.08 9.72
N GLN A 302 -0.24 -6.20 9.27
CA GLN A 302 -0.97 -7.44 9.04
C GLN A 302 -1.59 -8.00 10.32
N SER A 303 -0.89 -7.93 11.45
CA SER A 303 -1.43 -8.34 12.75
C SER A 303 -2.70 -7.58 13.15
N ARG A 304 -2.83 -6.31 12.76
CA ARG A 304 -4.06 -5.55 12.96
C ARG A 304 -5.21 -6.10 12.11
N VAL A 305 -4.96 -6.43 10.83
CA VAL A 305 -5.95 -7.11 9.98
C VAL A 305 -6.36 -8.44 10.60
N HIS A 306 -5.39 -9.25 11.06
CA HIS A 306 -5.66 -10.54 11.70
C HIS A 306 -6.48 -10.39 13.00
N SER A 307 -6.36 -9.26 13.69
CA SER A 307 -7.13 -8.93 14.90
C SER A 307 -8.52 -8.35 14.64
N LYS A 308 -8.91 -8.27 13.36
CA LYS A 308 -10.14 -7.68 12.83
C LYS A 308 -10.13 -6.14 12.85
N LEU A 309 -10.38 -5.57 11.68
CA LEU A 309 -10.66 -4.15 11.45
C LEU A 309 -12.18 -3.89 11.49
N ASP A 310 -12.55 -2.62 11.50
CA ASP A 310 -13.94 -2.17 11.51
C ASP A 310 -14.15 -1.09 10.43
N ILE A 311 -13.75 -1.42 9.18
CA ILE A 311 -13.98 -0.53 8.04
C ILE A 311 -15.49 -0.42 7.82
N LYS A 312 -16.01 0.81 7.87
CA LYS A 312 -17.45 1.09 7.76
C LYS A 312 -17.97 1.06 6.34
N ALA A 313 -17.14 1.49 5.39
CA ALA A 313 -17.49 1.47 3.97
C ALA A 313 -17.52 0.03 3.43
N PRO A 314 -18.34 -0.25 2.42
CA PRO A 314 -18.30 -1.50 1.66
C PRO A 314 -16.90 -1.75 1.08
N VAL A 315 -16.43 -3.00 1.17
CA VAL A 315 -15.11 -3.43 0.68
C VAL A 315 -15.27 -4.52 -0.38
N LEU A 316 -14.64 -4.31 -1.54
CA LEU A 316 -14.47 -5.34 -2.55
C LEU A 316 -13.02 -5.84 -2.52
N VAL A 317 -12.82 -7.14 -2.35
CA VAL A 317 -11.49 -7.78 -2.44
C VAL A 317 -11.44 -8.62 -3.70
N LEU A 318 -10.56 -8.24 -4.62
CA LEU A 318 -10.27 -8.97 -5.85
C LEU A 318 -8.95 -9.74 -5.69
N HIS A 319 -8.89 -10.98 -6.16
CA HIS A 319 -7.67 -11.78 -6.19
C HIS A 319 -7.71 -12.83 -7.30
N SER A 320 -6.54 -13.38 -7.65
CA SER A 320 -6.43 -14.48 -8.60
C SER A 320 -7.10 -15.77 -8.08
N ASP A 321 -7.37 -16.72 -8.96
CA ASP A 321 -7.85 -18.05 -8.61
C ASP A 321 -6.74 -19.03 -8.21
N CYS A 322 -5.48 -18.66 -8.39
CA CYS A 322 -4.33 -19.49 -8.04
C CYS A 322 -3.12 -18.66 -7.64
N SER A 323 -2.19 -19.31 -6.94
CA SER A 323 -0.85 -18.76 -6.63
C SER A 323 0.24 -19.62 -7.22
N THR A 324 1.35 -19.00 -7.60
CA THR A 324 2.57 -19.72 -8.01
C THR A 324 3.79 -19.13 -7.32
N LYS A 325 4.76 -19.99 -7.01
CA LYS A 325 6.05 -19.57 -6.48
C LYS A 325 7.10 -20.62 -6.84
N SER A 326 8.08 -20.22 -7.63
CA SER A 326 9.15 -21.10 -8.07
C SER A 326 10.44 -20.31 -8.28
N GLU A 327 11.60 -20.94 -8.03
CA GLU A 327 12.89 -20.35 -8.39
C GLU A 327 13.09 -20.34 -9.90
N GLU A 328 12.55 -21.35 -10.60
CA GLU A 328 12.60 -21.44 -12.04
C GLU A 328 11.31 -20.90 -12.69
N TRP A 329 11.45 -20.35 -13.89
CA TRP A 329 10.30 -19.94 -14.68
C TRP A 329 9.34 -21.10 -14.97
N ASN A 330 8.04 -20.85 -14.84
CA ASN A 330 6.96 -21.71 -15.35
C ASN A 330 5.80 -20.84 -15.85
N ASP A 331 4.94 -21.41 -16.69
CA ASP A 331 3.86 -20.66 -17.33
C ASP A 331 2.69 -20.30 -16.38
N ASP A 332 2.70 -20.79 -15.14
CA ASP A 332 1.72 -20.39 -14.12
C ASP A 332 1.90 -18.91 -13.74
N TYR A 333 3.11 -18.35 -13.89
CA TYR A 333 3.35 -16.91 -13.73
C TYR A 333 2.56 -16.02 -14.71
N LEU A 334 2.00 -16.60 -15.78
CA LEU A 334 1.16 -15.87 -16.75
C LEU A 334 -0.34 -15.91 -16.42
N ARG A 335 -0.74 -16.59 -15.33
CA ARG A 335 -2.15 -16.81 -15.01
C ARG A 335 -2.46 -16.95 -13.51
N CYS A 336 -1.48 -16.93 -12.64
CA CYS A 336 -1.61 -17.02 -11.18
C CYS A 336 -0.94 -15.83 -10.51
N ASP A 337 -1.29 -15.55 -9.26
CA ASP A 337 -0.55 -14.61 -8.41
C ASP A 337 0.85 -15.18 -8.13
N GLY A 338 1.89 -14.53 -8.67
CA GLY A 338 3.31 -14.89 -8.50
C GLY A 338 3.95 -14.29 -7.25
N VAL A 339 3.20 -13.56 -6.42
CA VAL A 339 3.71 -12.81 -5.27
C VAL A 339 3.06 -13.28 -3.98
N LEU A 340 1.72 -13.29 -3.91
CA LEU A 340 0.96 -13.61 -2.71
C LEU A 340 0.35 -15.02 -2.78
N ASN A 341 -0.07 -15.53 -1.63
CA ASN A 341 -0.92 -16.71 -1.54
C ASN A 341 -2.38 -16.27 -1.48
N VAL A 342 -3.16 -16.61 -2.51
CA VAL A 342 -4.57 -16.24 -2.62
C VAL A 342 -5.44 -16.83 -1.51
N GLU A 343 -5.11 -18.02 -1.00
CA GLU A 343 -5.81 -18.63 0.15
C GLU A 343 -5.69 -17.76 1.40
N GLN A 344 -4.55 -17.05 1.58
CA GLN A 344 -4.36 -16.11 2.70
C GLN A 344 -5.16 -14.84 2.49
N ILE A 345 -5.33 -14.38 1.25
CA ILE A 345 -6.22 -13.24 0.95
C ILE A 345 -7.66 -13.61 1.32
N GLU A 346 -8.14 -14.78 0.91
CA GLU A 346 -9.47 -15.29 1.26
C GLU A 346 -9.65 -15.50 2.77
N GLU A 347 -8.60 -16.02 3.45
CA GLU A 347 -8.61 -16.23 4.91
C GLU A 347 -8.83 -14.92 5.67
N TRP A 348 -8.14 -13.85 5.27
CA TRP A 348 -8.10 -12.60 6.04
C TRP A 348 -9.03 -11.50 5.53
N ALA A 349 -9.54 -11.59 4.32
CA ALA A 349 -10.48 -10.61 3.78
C ALA A 349 -11.70 -10.34 4.67
N PRO A 350 -12.36 -11.36 5.29
CA PRO A 350 -13.50 -11.12 6.18
C PRO A 350 -13.18 -10.28 7.42
N ASN A 351 -11.91 -10.14 7.78
CA ASN A 351 -11.48 -9.36 8.92
C ASN A 351 -11.38 -7.85 8.64
N LEU A 352 -11.61 -7.40 7.41
CA LEU A 352 -11.52 -5.99 7.05
C LEU A 352 -12.71 -5.15 7.56
N GLY A 353 -13.91 -5.74 7.65
CA GLY A 353 -15.11 -5.03 8.06
C GLY A 353 -16.34 -5.93 8.05
N GLU A 354 -17.52 -5.32 8.16
CA GLU A 354 -18.80 -6.06 8.13
C GLU A 354 -19.33 -6.26 6.70
N GLN A 355 -19.01 -5.36 5.78
CA GLN A 355 -19.51 -5.35 4.41
C GLN A 355 -18.38 -5.69 3.43
N VAL A 356 -17.86 -6.91 3.49
CA VAL A 356 -16.77 -7.39 2.62
C VAL A 356 -17.29 -8.37 1.58
N LYS A 357 -17.07 -8.05 0.31
CA LYS A 357 -17.29 -8.97 -0.82
C LYS A 357 -15.93 -9.40 -1.36
N THR A 358 -15.71 -10.70 -1.48
CA THR A 358 -14.52 -11.26 -2.13
C THR A 358 -14.90 -11.80 -3.51
N GLN A 359 -14.11 -11.52 -4.53
CA GLN A 359 -14.34 -11.92 -5.91
C GLN A 359 -13.06 -12.48 -6.53
N THR A 360 -13.09 -13.71 -6.96
CA THR A 360 -12.01 -14.39 -7.66
C THR A 360 -11.98 -14.00 -9.13
N ILE A 361 -10.81 -13.67 -9.66
CA ILE A 361 -10.54 -13.35 -11.05
C ILE A 361 -9.69 -14.47 -11.67
N ALA A 362 -10.36 -15.35 -12.43
CA ALA A 362 -9.69 -16.50 -13.02
C ALA A 362 -8.60 -16.10 -14.01
N GLY A 363 -7.41 -16.66 -13.85
CA GLY A 363 -6.23 -16.36 -14.66
C GLY A 363 -5.56 -15.03 -14.33
N GLY A 364 -5.89 -14.42 -13.18
CA GLY A 364 -5.35 -13.14 -12.73
C GLY A 364 -3.88 -13.23 -12.33
N LEU A 365 -3.09 -12.21 -12.68
CA LEU A 365 -1.77 -11.98 -12.12
C LEU A 365 -1.89 -11.35 -10.74
N HIS A 366 -0.75 -11.11 -10.07
CA HIS A 366 -0.74 -10.40 -8.78
C HIS A 366 -1.38 -9.01 -8.88
N ASP A 367 -0.99 -8.18 -9.86
CA ASP A 367 -1.80 -7.01 -10.23
C ASP A 367 -2.82 -7.45 -11.30
N LEU A 368 -4.08 -7.55 -10.91
CA LEU A 368 -5.16 -8.00 -11.78
C LEU A 368 -5.37 -7.07 -12.98
N TYR A 369 -5.10 -5.78 -12.80
CA TYR A 369 -5.19 -4.78 -13.88
C TYR A 369 -4.03 -4.86 -14.87
N LEU A 370 -2.97 -5.61 -14.54
CA LEU A 370 -1.87 -5.90 -15.44
C LEU A 370 -1.95 -7.30 -16.07
N SER A 371 -3.01 -8.05 -15.82
CA SER A 371 -3.27 -9.35 -16.43
C SER A 371 -3.50 -9.23 -17.95
N ARG A 372 -3.58 -10.35 -18.64
CA ARG A 372 -3.97 -10.38 -20.06
C ARG A 372 -5.34 -9.70 -20.24
N LYS A 373 -5.53 -9.11 -21.43
CA LYS A 373 -6.67 -8.21 -21.69
C LYS A 373 -8.03 -8.75 -21.24
N GLU A 374 -8.35 -9.99 -21.57
CA GLU A 374 -9.62 -10.62 -21.21
C GLU A 374 -9.83 -10.73 -19.69
N VAL A 375 -8.73 -11.01 -18.96
CA VAL A 375 -8.73 -11.14 -17.50
C VAL A 375 -8.83 -9.78 -16.83
N ARG A 376 -8.04 -8.78 -17.28
CA ARG A 376 -8.11 -7.44 -16.72
C ARG A 376 -9.42 -6.72 -17.04
N ASP A 377 -10.03 -6.98 -18.21
CA ASP A 377 -11.36 -6.47 -18.54
C ASP A 377 -12.41 -7.02 -17.56
N ASN A 378 -12.27 -8.29 -17.12
CA ASN A 378 -13.12 -8.86 -16.07
C ASN A 378 -12.86 -8.18 -14.71
N ALA A 379 -11.61 -7.96 -14.35
CA ALA A 379 -11.27 -7.27 -13.09
C ALA A 379 -11.83 -5.84 -13.07
N TYR A 380 -11.71 -5.09 -14.17
CA TYR A 380 -12.32 -3.76 -14.32
C TYR A 380 -13.84 -3.82 -14.20
N ARG A 381 -14.49 -4.76 -14.85
CA ARG A 381 -15.94 -4.92 -14.77
C ARG A 381 -16.39 -5.15 -13.33
N GLU A 382 -15.79 -6.09 -12.61
CA GLU A 382 -16.14 -6.35 -11.20
C GLU A 382 -15.90 -5.11 -10.31
N THR A 383 -14.82 -4.34 -10.58
CA THR A 383 -14.53 -3.10 -9.88
C THR A 383 -15.62 -2.05 -10.12
N PHE A 384 -15.92 -1.74 -11.37
CA PHE A 384 -16.83 -0.65 -11.69
C PHE A 384 -18.30 -1.02 -11.46
N ASP A 385 -18.70 -2.29 -11.65
CA ASP A 385 -20.03 -2.78 -11.28
C ASP A 385 -20.28 -2.65 -9.77
N PHE A 386 -19.25 -2.94 -8.94
CA PHE A 386 -19.34 -2.75 -7.50
C PHE A 386 -19.48 -1.28 -7.10
N ILE A 387 -18.65 -0.41 -7.67
CA ILE A 387 -18.71 1.04 -7.40
C ILE A 387 -20.05 1.61 -7.87
N ASP A 388 -20.49 1.24 -9.06
CA ASP A 388 -21.75 1.70 -9.65
C ASP A 388 -22.99 1.33 -8.84
N ALA A 389 -22.98 0.16 -8.21
CA ALA A 389 -24.08 -0.26 -7.34
C ALA A 389 -24.21 0.67 -6.13
N LEU A 390 -23.10 1.12 -5.56
CA LEU A 390 -23.07 1.98 -4.36
C LEU A 390 -23.40 3.45 -4.68
N VAL A 391 -22.85 3.98 -5.77
CA VAL A 391 -23.06 5.39 -6.17
C VAL A 391 -24.47 5.67 -6.71
N LYS A 392 -25.21 4.64 -7.15
CA LYS A 392 -26.61 4.80 -7.60
C LYS A 392 -27.62 4.79 -6.44
N GLU A 393 -27.21 4.34 -5.25
CA GLU A 393 -28.09 4.26 -4.07
C GLU A 393 -28.05 5.55 -3.21
N GLU A 394 -27.13 6.49 -3.50
CA GLU A 394 -27.09 7.83 -2.88
C GLU A 394 -27.87 8.86 -3.72
#